data_ee169dac178cc54d603760ff75508314
#
_entry.id   ee169dac178cc54d603760ff75508314
#
_cell.length_a   1.000
_cell.length_b   1.000
_cell.length_c   1.000
_cell.angle_alpha   90.00
_cell.angle_beta   90.00
_cell.angle_gamma   90.00
#
_symmetry.space_group_name_H-M   'P 1'
#
loop_
_entity.id
_entity.type
_entity.pdbx_description
1 polymer ?
#
loop_
_entity_poly.entity_id
_entity_poly.type
_entity_poly.pdbx_seq_one_letter_code
_entity_poly.pdbx_strand_id
1 'polypeptide(L)'
;RGWGSRLSLLYRCAHSGIIDIAMTEPQTEPQAQTRRFEAEVAQVLHLVTHALYSHKEIFLRELVSNASDACDKLRFEAIAHPGLLAEDAELAIEIRWDKAARTLSVRDNGIGMGRDEVVENIGTIARSGTRRFLESMSGDSRKDTQLIGQFGVGFYSAFVVADQVTLESRRAGAPAGEGVRWSSAGQGEYSIEHCELAQRGTTVTLHLKEGEDEFLDGWRLRSLVSRYSDHIGFPIRLPKEPDGSGEAEVVNQASALWTRPKAAI
;
A
#
# COMPACT_ATOMS: atom_id res chain seq x y z
N ARG A 1 -7.05 48.18 -30.45
CA ARG A 1 -7.33 49.49 -29.84
C ARG A 1 -6.41 49.57 -28.64
N GLY A 2 -5.20 50.20 -28.57
CA GLY A 2 -4.76 51.43 -29.12
C GLY A 2 -4.69 52.46 -28.00
N TRP A 3 -3.59 53.10 -27.91
CA TRP A 3 -3.26 54.35 -27.26
C TRP A 3 -1.99 54.16 -26.43
N GLY A 4 -0.85 54.80 -26.64
CA GLY A 4 -0.62 56.08 -27.35
C GLY A 4 0.48 56.78 -26.59
N SER A 5 1.58 56.99 -27.26
CA SER A 5 2.74 57.78 -26.95
C SER A 5 2.43 59.18 -26.38
N ARG A 6 3.24 59.67 -25.46
CA ARG A 6 3.58 61.08 -25.39
C ARG A 6 5.08 61.28 -25.05
N LEU A 7 5.82 61.58 -26.11
CA LEU A 7 7.03 62.41 -26.03
C LEU A 7 6.60 63.83 -25.64
N SER A 8 7.29 64.46 -24.72
CA SER A 8 7.39 65.91 -24.69
C SER A 8 8.90 66.29 -24.54
N LEU A 9 9.34 66.85 -25.67
CA LEU A 9 10.60 67.56 -25.85
C LEU A 9 10.56 68.86 -25.07
N LEU A 10 11.52 69.14 -24.26
CA LEU A 10 11.92 70.55 -23.94
C LEU A 10 13.42 70.70 -24.05
N TYR A 11 13.79 71.51 -25.04
CA TYR A 11 15.08 72.00 -25.33
C TYR A 11 15.38 73.27 -24.50
N ARG A 12 16.60 73.39 -24.05
CA ARG A 12 17.53 74.57 -23.83
C ARG A 12 18.08 74.66 -22.41
N CYS A 13 19.30 74.71 -22.16
CA CYS A 13 20.42 75.50 -22.58
C CYS A 13 21.72 75.00 -21.89
N ALA A 14 22.85 75.16 -22.59
CA ALA A 14 24.20 74.86 -22.22
C ALA A 14 24.68 75.49 -20.91
N HIS A 15 25.43 74.71 -20.11
CA HIS A 15 26.74 75.08 -19.57
C HIS A 15 27.43 73.80 -19.09
N SER A 16 28.70 73.74 -19.39
CA SER A 16 29.64 72.66 -19.12
C SER A 16 29.57 72.12 -17.71
N GLY A 17 29.35 70.86 -17.62
CA GLY A 17 29.52 70.05 -16.42
C GLY A 17 29.25 68.60 -16.82
N ILE A 18 30.32 67.81 -16.82
CA ILE A 18 30.22 66.37 -17.05
C ILE A 18 29.37 65.82 -15.91
N ILE A 19 28.10 65.49 -16.20
CA ILE A 19 27.24 64.71 -15.32
C ILE A 19 27.45 63.27 -15.70
N ASP A 20 28.17 62.52 -14.89
CA ASP A 20 28.22 61.04 -14.91
C ASP A 20 26.81 60.55 -14.62
N ILE A 21 26.08 60.21 -15.67
CA ILE A 21 24.80 59.50 -15.52
C ILE A 21 25.17 58.08 -15.19
N ALA A 22 25.26 57.78 -13.90
CA ALA A 22 25.25 56.41 -13.43
C ALA A 22 23.94 55.78 -13.95
N MET A 23 24.04 54.97 -15.00
CA MET A 23 22.93 54.11 -15.43
C MET A 23 22.67 53.13 -14.30
N THR A 24 21.63 53.38 -13.54
CA THR A 24 21.10 52.43 -12.58
C THR A 24 20.52 51.27 -13.38
N GLU A 25 21.20 50.12 -13.36
CA GLU A 25 20.65 48.89 -13.91
C GLU A 25 19.28 48.61 -13.27
N PRO A 26 18.27 48.21 -14.04
CA PRO A 26 16.99 47.85 -13.46
C PRO A 26 17.20 46.66 -12.52
N GLN A 27 16.98 46.89 -11.23
CA GLN A 27 16.95 45.81 -10.25
C GLN A 27 15.81 44.85 -10.65
N THR A 28 16.19 43.71 -11.20
CA THR A 28 15.26 42.62 -11.48
C THR A 28 14.78 42.14 -10.12
N GLU A 29 13.50 42.36 -9.82
CA GLU A 29 12.88 41.79 -8.63
C GLU A 29 13.09 40.25 -8.62
N PRO A 30 13.44 39.66 -7.48
CA PRO A 30 13.69 38.26 -7.39
C PRO A 30 12.37 37.52 -7.73
N GLN A 31 12.30 36.88 -8.89
CA GLN A 31 11.19 36.06 -9.28
C GLN A 31 11.11 34.87 -8.33
N ALA A 32 9.94 34.67 -7.72
CA ALA A 32 9.66 33.52 -6.87
C ALA A 32 9.89 32.21 -7.66
N GLN A 33 10.83 31.40 -7.17
CA GLN A 33 11.11 30.09 -7.75
C GLN A 33 10.27 29.03 -7.03
N THR A 34 9.41 28.35 -7.76
CA THR A 34 8.70 27.17 -7.28
C THR A 34 9.63 25.96 -7.40
N ARG A 35 9.93 25.29 -6.28
CA ARG A 35 10.69 24.04 -6.23
C ARG A 35 9.78 22.91 -5.73
N ARG A 36 10.06 21.67 -6.16
CA ARG A 36 9.42 20.48 -5.62
C ARG A 36 10.15 20.04 -4.37
N PHE A 37 9.40 19.50 -3.40
CA PHE A 37 10.00 18.81 -2.26
C PHE A 37 10.65 17.51 -2.75
N GLU A 38 11.84 17.22 -2.26
CA GLU A 38 12.54 15.94 -2.39
C GLU A 38 12.46 15.22 -1.06
N ALA A 39 12.39 13.89 -1.06
CA ALA A 39 12.30 13.09 0.14
C ALA A 39 13.36 11.98 0.11
N GLU A 40 14.04 11.79 1.24
CA GLU A 40 14.89 10.64 1.54
C GLU A 40 14.00 9.43 1.86
N VAL A 41 13.89 8.48 0.93
CA VAL A 41 12.99 7.33 1.02
C VAL A 41 13.21 6.50 2.28
N ALA A 42 14.47 6.24 2.65
CA ALA A 42 14.81 5.51 3.86
C ALA A 42 14.32 6.21 5.14
N GLN A 43 14.43 7.54 5.20
CA GLN A 43 13.93 8.32 6.35
C GLN A 43 12.40 8.34 6.40
N VAL A 44 11.73 8.44 5.25
CA VAL A 44 10.27 8.37 5.19
C VAL A 44 9.78 7.01 5.67
N LEU A 45 10.38 5.91 5.21
CA LEU A 45 10.06 4.56 5.68
C LEU A 45 10.29 4.43 7.20
N HIS A 46 11.42 4.94 7.71
CA HIS A 46 11.70 4.94 9.14
C HIS A 46 10.65 5.72 9.95
N LEU A 47 10.22 6.88 9.48
CA LEU A 47 9.15 7.65 10.12
C LEU A 47 7.80 6.90 10.09
N VAL A 48 7.44 6.29 8.96
CA VAL A 48 6.21 5.50 8.83
C VAL A 48 6.24 4.33 9.80
N THR A 49 7.35 3.61 9.90
CA THR A 49 7.46 2.40 10.73
C THR A 49 7.58 2.69 12.22
N HIS A 50 8.17 3.81 12.64
CA HIS A 50 8.49 4.08 14.05
C HIS A 50 7.63 5.18 14.69
N ALA A 51 7.14 6.14 13.90
CA ALA A 51 6.39 7.27 14.44
C ALA A 51 4.86 7.16 14.26
N LEU A 52 4.40 6.52 13.18
CA LEU A 52 2.96 6.42 12.89
C LEU A 52 2.28 5.25 13.60
N TYR A 53 3.03 4.21 13.98
CA TYR A 53 2.47 3.01 14.58
C TYR A 53 2.89 2.87 16.05
N SER A 54 2.04 3.39 16.95
CA SER A 54 2.22 3.24 18.41
C SER A 54 2.03 1.79 18.89
N HIS A 55 1.34 0.97 18.09
CA HIS A 55 1.03 -0.43 18.37
C HIS A 55 1.54 -1.31 17.24
N LYS A 56 2.50 -2.18 17.53
CA LYS A 56 3.13 -3.04 16.54
C LYS A 56 2.14 -3.96 15.82
N GLU A 57 1.16 -4.48 16.54
CA GLU A 57 0.14 -5.40 16.02
C GLU A 57 -0.69 -4.85 14.86
N ILE A 58 -0.64 -3.56 14.60
CA ILE A 58 -1.33 -2.93 13.46
C ILE A 58 -0.88 -3.50 12.12
N PHE A 59 0.39 -3.99 12.02
CA PHE A 59 0.87 -4.59 10.78
C PHE A 59 -0.04 -5.73 10.28
N LEU A 60 -0.50 -6.59 11.21
CA LEU A 60 -1.36 -7.72 10.83
C LEU A 60 -2.72 -7.24 10.32
N ARG A 61 -3.31 -6.23 10.95
CA ARG A 61 -4.54 -5.59 10.47
C ARG A 61 -4.37 -5.05 9.05
N GLU A 62 -3.29 -4.35 8.78
CA GLU A 62 -3.04 -3.75 7.46
C GLU A 62 -2.85 -4.83 6.37
N LEU A 63 -2.10 -5.90 6.66
CA LEU A 63 -1.92 -7.01 5.73
C LEU A 63 -3.23 -7.75 5.44
N VAL A 64 -4.02 -8.04 6.47
CA VAL A 64 -5.33 -8.67 6.31
C VAL A 64 -6.30 -7.77 5.54
N SER A 65 -6.29 -6.47 5.79
CA SER A 65 -7.11 -5.51 5.04
C SER A 65 -6.73 -5.45 3.57
N ASN A 66 -5.43 -5.46 3.25
CA ASN A 66 -4.95 -5.50 1.86
C ASN A 66 -5.34 -6.81 1.16
N ALA A 67 -5.27 -7.93 1.87
CA ALA A 67 -5.72 -9.24 1.39
C ALA A 67 -7.24 -9.26 1.12
N SER A 68 -8.04 -8.66 2.00
CA SER A 68 -9.48 -8.48 1.80
C SER A 68 -9.78 -7.63 0.56
N ASP A 69 -9.09 -6.50 0.40
CA ASP A 69 -9.26 -5.63 -0.77
C ASP A 69 -8.90 -6.37 -2.07
N ALA A 70 -7.89 -7.25 -2.05
CA ALA A 70 -7.53 -8.07 -3.21
C ALA A 70 -8.61 -9.09 -3.58
N CYS A 71 -9.25 -9.70 -2.58
CA CYS A 71 -10.39 -10.59 -2.77
C CYS A 71 -11.62 -9.85 -3.31
N ASP A 72 -11.91 -8.66 -2.79
CA ASP A 72 -13.01 -7.82 -3.27
C ASP A 72 -12.81 -7.37 -4.72
N LYS A 73 -11.58 -7.00 -5.09
CA LYS A 73 -11.24 -6.67 -6.49
C LYS A 73 -11.47 -7.84 -7.42
N LEU A 74 -11.03 -9.04 -7.04
CA LEU A 74 -11.27 -10.23 -7.86
C LEU A 74 -12.77 -10.52 -7.99
N ARG A 75 -13.52 -10.45 -6.90
CA ARG A 75 -14.98 -10.64 -6.90
C ARG A 75 -15.66 -9.66 -7.85
N PHE A 76 -15.23 -8.40 -7.86
CA PHE A 76 -15.77 -7.39 -8.74
C PHE A 76 -15.39 -7.63 -10.22
N GLU A 77 -14.11 -7.89 -10.53
CA GLU A 77 -13.66 -8.17 -11.90
C GLU A 77 -14.30 -9.46 -12.46
N ALA A 78 -14.56 -10.44 -11.61
CA ALA A 78 -15.20 -11.69 -11.98
C ALA A 78 -16.69 -11.55 -12.41
N ILE A 79 -17.34 -10.43 -12.08
CA ILE A 79 -18.69 -10.13 -12.59
C ILE A 79 -18.67 -10.04 -14.12
N ALA A 80 -17.65 -9.38 -14.67
CA ALA A 80 -17.47 -9.27 -16.12
C ALA A 80 -16.70 -10.46 -16.72
N HIS A 81 -15.84 -11.09 -15.93
CA HIS A 81 -14.94 -12.17 -16.37
C HIS A 81 -14.98 -13.38 -15.41
N PRO A 82 -16.06 -14.19 -15.41
CA PRO A 82 -16.24 -15.30 -14.45
C PRO A 82 -15.11 -16.32 -14.45
N GLY A 83 -14.39 -16.48 -15.57
CA GLY A 83 -13.23 -17.35 -15.70
C GLY A 83 -12.08 -17.04 -14.73
N LEU A 84 -12.00 -15.82 -14.17
CA LEU A 84 -10.97 -15.44 -13.19
C LEU A 84 -11.11 -16.24 -11.86
N LEU A 85 -12.31 -16.78 -11.55
CA LEU A 85 -12.56 -17.60 -10.37
C LEU A 85 -12.37 -19.10 -10.62
N ALA A 86 -12.08 -19.54 -11.86
CA ALA A 86 -12.08 -20.96 -12.23
C ALA A 86 -11.01 -21.79 -11.49
N GLU A 87 -9.90 -21.19 -11.05
CA GLU A 87 -8.86 -21.91 -10.30
C GLU A 87 -9.30 -22.25 -8.87
N ASP A 88 -9.98 -21.31 -8.20
CA ASP A 88 -10.47 -21.45 -6.83
C ASP A 88 -11.60 -20.42 -6.62
N ALA A 89 -12.83 -20.90 -6.43
CA ALA A 89 -14.01 -20.06 -6.28
C ALA A 89 -14.21 -19.54 -4.86
N GLU A 90 -13.61 -20.19 -3.86
CA GLU A 90 -13.73 -19.79 -2.46
C GLU A 90 -12.63 -18.81 -2.07
N LEU A 91 -12.97 -17.52 -2.05
CA LEU A 91 -12.02 -16.48 -1.65
C LEU A 91 -11.75 -16.52 -0.14
N ALA A 92 -10.48 -16.55 0.24
CA ALA A 92 -10.05 -16.68 1.62
C ALA A 92 -8.72 -15.97 1.88
N ILE A 93 -8.45 -15.69 3.15
CA ILE A 93 -7.19 -15.17 3.66
C ILE A 93 -6.60 -16.25 4.57
N GLU A 94 -5.33 -16.55 4.43
CA GLU A 94 -4.64 -17.54 5.24
C GLU A 94 -3.45 -16.90 5.94
N ILE A 95 -3.32 -17.15 7.25
CA ILE A 95 -2.19 -16.72 8.07
C ILE A 95 -1.48 -17.97 8.54
N ARG A 96 -0.16 -18.04 8.29
CA ARG A 96 0.70 -19.14 8.73
C ARG A 96 1.96 -18.58 9.40
N TRP A 97 2.56 -19.35 10.29
CA TRP A 97 3.82 -19.02 10.92
C TRP A 97 4.71 -20.25 11.02
N ASP A 98 6.00 -20.01 11.03
CA ASP A 98 7.04 -21.02 11.29
C ASP A 98 7.98 -20.46 12.35
N LYS A 99 7.99 -21.11 13.52
CA LYS A 99 8.84 -20.71 14.65
C LYS A 99 10.32 -20.94 14.37
N ALA A 100 10.66 -22.01 13.65
CA ALA A 100 12.05 -22.37 13.36
C ALA A 100 12.66 -21.40 12.33
N ALA A 101 11.91 -21.06 11.29
CA ALA A 101 12.30 -20.09 10.28
C ALA A 101 12.06 -18.63 10.71
N ARG A 102 11.39 -18.40 11.86
CA ARG A 102 10.97 -17.08 12.34
C ARG A 102 10.15 -16.30 11.31
N THR A 103 9.26 -16.97 10.62
CA THR A 103 8.45 -16.35 9.56
C THR A 103 6.97 -16.32 9.92
N LEU A 104 6.32 -15.24 9.53
CA LEU A 104 4.86 -15.09 9.51
C LEU A 104 4.44 -14.76 8.09
N SER A 105 3.46 -15.46 7.55
CA SER A 105 2.92 -15.18 6.22
C SER A 105 1.43 -14.89 6.27
N VAL A 106 1.01 -13.93 5.43
CA VAL A 106 -0.39 -13.62 5.13
C VAL A 106 -0.58 -13.82 3.65
N ARG A 107 -1.51 -14.69 3.28
CA ARG A 107 -1.84 -15.05 1.90
C ARG A 107 -3.31 -14.78 1.60
N ASP A 108 -3.57 -14.23 0.42
CA ASP A 108 -4.89 -14.21 -0.21
C ASP A 108 -4.88 -15.00 -1.53
N ASN A 109 -6.03 -15.48 -1.95
CA ASN A 109 -6.27 -16.01 -3.29
C ASN A 109 -7.08 -15.03 -4.15
N GLY A 110 -6.92 -13.72 -3.88
CA GLY A 110 -7.57 -12.62 -4.57
C GLY A 110 -7.02 -12.36 -5.97
N ILE A 111 -7.14 -11.11 -6.43
CA ILE A 111 -6.79 -10.71 -7.81
C ILE A 111 -5.30 -10.88 -8.13
N GLY A 112 -4.42 -10.80 -7.12
CA GLY A 112 -2.98 -10.79 -7.32
C GLY A 112 -2.46 -9.57 -8.10
N MET A 113 -1.17 -9.56 -8.38
CA MET A 113 -0.49 -8.47 -9.09
C MET A 113 0.50 -9.04 -10.10
N GLY A 114 0.58 -8.39 -11.27
CA GLY A 114 1.68 -8.55 -12.21
C GLY A 114 2.88 -7.69 -11.83
N ARG A 115 4.00 -7.84 -12.55
CA ARG A 115 5.28 -7.15 -12.27
C ARG A 115 5.12 -5.62 -12.20
N ASP A 116 4.46 -5.03 -13.18
CA ASP A 116 4.31 -3.57 -13.25
C ASP A 116 3.42 -3.06 -12.11
N GLU A 117 2.40 -3.82 -11.73
CA GLU A 117 1.53 -3.49 -10.59
C GLU A 117 2.29 -3.57 -9.26
N VAL A 118 3.20 -4.54 -9.09
CA VAL A 118 4.07 -4.63 -7.90
C VAL A 118 5.00 -3.44 -7.83
N VAL A 119 5.69 -3.08 -8.93
CA VAL A 119 6.55 -1.89 -8.98
C VAL A 119 5.76 -0.63 -8.64
N GLU A 120 4.56 -0.51 -9.18
CA GLU A 120 3.75 0.69 -9.01
C GLU A 120 3.12 0.81 -7.60
N ASN A 121 2.60 -0.30 -7.04
CA ASN A 121 1.83 -0.28 -5.80
C ASN A 121 2.69 -0.56 -4.55
N ILE A 122 3.78 -1.32 -4.71
CA ILE A 122 4.68 -1.73 -3.62
C ILE A 122 6.03 -1.00 -3.72
N GLY A 123 6.50 -0.70 -4.92
CA GLY A 123 7.74 0.05 -5.14
C GLY A 123 7.60 1.57 -4.95
N THR A 124 6.38 2.11 -4.77
CA THR A 124 6.13 3.55 -4.60
C THR A 124 5.37 3.81 -3.30
N ILE A 125 6.01 4.48 -2.33
CA ILE A 125 5.42 4.80 -1.04
C ILE A 125 4.24 5.77 -1.22
N ALA A 126 3.17 5.57 -0.43
CA ALA A 126 1.92 6.35 -0.46
C ALA A 126 1.15 6.27 -1.80
N ARG A 127 1.39 5.22 -2.60
CA ARG A 127 0.61 4.92 -3.78
C ARG A 127 -0.33 3.75 -3.49
N SER A 128 -1.62 3.94 -3.75
CA SER A 128 -2.63 2.92 -3.45
C SER A 128 -3.32 2.44 -4.72
N GLY A 129 -3.14 1.15 -5.03
CA GLY A 129 -3.90 0.46 -6.08
C GLY A 129 -5.39 0.38 -5.75
N THR A 130 -5.75 0.35 -4.47
CA THR A 130 -7.13 0.38 -3.97
C THR A 130 -7.80 1.71 -4.27
N ARG A 131 -7.11 2.84 -4.08
CA ARG A 131 -7.63 4.16 -4.44
C ARG A 131 -7.92 4.28 -5.92
N ARG A 132 -6.98 3.86 -6.79
CA ARG A 132 -7.16 3.89 -8.24
C ARG A 132 -8.32 3.01 -8.69
N PHE A 133 -8.47 1.84 -8.08
CA PHE A 133 -9.60 0.97 -8.36
C PHE A 133 -10.92 1.65 -7.99
N LEU A 134 -11.03 2.30 -6.82
CA LEU A 134 -12.20 3.08 -6.42
C LEU A 134 -12.50 4.25 -7.38
N GLU A 135 -11.47 4.91 -7.88
CA GLU A 135 -11.61 6.01 -8.86
C GLU A 135 -12.10 5.52 -10.22
N SER A 136 -11.79 4.28 -10.61
CA SER A 136 -12.26 3.65 -11.86
C SER A 136 -13.70 3.16 -11.79
N MET A 137 -14.26 2.99 -10.57
CA MET A 137 -15.64 2.57 -10.38
C MET A 137 -16.61 3.75 -10.57
N SER A 138 -17.70 3.52 -11.31
CA SER A 138 -18.76 4.51 -11.55
C SER A 138 -20.06 4.12 -10.84
N GLY A 139 -20.84 5.14 -10.42
CA GLY A 139 -22.21 4.95 -9.92
C GLY A 139 -22.32 4.32 -8.54
N ASP A 140 -23.40 3.54 -8.34
CA ASP A 140 -23.75 2.94 -7.04
C ASP A 140 -22.77 1.82 -6.61
N SER A 141 -22.08 1.17 -7.53
CA SER A 141 -21.04 0.15 -7.22
C SER A 141 -19.94 0.66 -6.28
N ARG A 142 -19.65 1.96 -6.31
CA ARG A 142 -18.68 2.60 -5.41
C ARG A 142 -19.16 2.64 -3.94
N LYS A 143 -20.47 2.70 -3.72
CA LYS A 143 -21.07 2.77 -2.37
C LYS A 143 -21.10 1.41 -1.68
N ASP A 144 -21.17 0.34 -2.46
CA ASP A 144 -21.29 -1.03 -1.96
C ASP A 144 -19.91 -1.68 -1.69
N THR A 145 -18.82 -1.03 -2.13
CA THR A 145 -17.46 -1.57 -1.98
C THR A 145 -16.76 -0.94 -0.78
N GLN A 146 -16.53 -1.74 0.26
CA GLN A 146 -15.86 -1.32 1.51
C GLN A 146 -14.35 -1.57 1.45
N LEU A 147 -13.65 -0.97 0.49
CA LEU A 147 -12.20 -1.09 0.41
C LEU A 147 -11.50 -0.23 1.48
N ILE A 148 -10.52 -0.81 2.16
CA ILE A 148 -9.89 -0.26 3.38
C ILE A 148 -8.57 0.43 3.08
N GLY A 149 -7.69 -0.15 2.26
CA GLY A 149 -6.31 0.27 2.03
C GLY A 149 -6.11 1.46 1.09
N GLN A 150 -6.67 2.64 1.42
CA GLN A 150 -6.67 3.81 0.53
C GLN A 150 -5.39 4.65 0.53
N PHE A 151 -4.55 4.56 1.55
CA PHE A 151 -3.40 5.47 1.74
C PHE A 151 -2.09 4.97 1.14
N GLY A 152 -1.95 3.67 0.86
CA GLY A 152 -0.74 3.08 0.28
C GLY A 152 0.48 3.08 1.21
N VAL A 153 0.27 3.14 2.52
CA VAL A 153 1.33 3.08 3.54
C VAL A 153 1.21 1.87 4.45
N GLY A 154 0.05 1.21 4.50
CA GLY A 154 -0.23 0.09 5.41
C GLY A 154 0.70 -1.09 5.22
N PHE A 155 1.07 -1.44 3.98
CA PHE A 155 2.00 -2.52 3.67
C PHE A 155 3.34 -2.37 4.41
N TYR A 156 3.87 -1.14 4.47
CA TYR A 156 5.19 -0.89 5.08
C TYR A 156 5.18 -1.03 6.61
N SER A 157 4.01 -1.13 7.24
CA SER A 157 3.92 -1.46 8.67
C SER A 157 4.53 -2.83 9.01
N ALA A 158 4.65 -3.73 8.01
CA ALA A 158 5.36 -5.01 8.16
C ALA A 158 6.80 -4.83 8.68
N PHE A 159 7.50 -3.76 8.28
CA PHE A 159 8.86 -3.48 8.73
C PHE A 159 8.97 -3.02 10.20
N VAL A 160 7.86 -2.78 10.88
CA VAL A 160 7.87 -2.58 12.34
C VAL A 160 8.36 -3.84 13.04
N VAL A 161 7.93 -5.02 12.59
CA VAL A 161 8.20 -6.32 13.21
C VAL A 161 9.15 -7.20 12.39
N ALA A 162 9.40 -6.89 11.12
CA ALA A 162 10.21 -7.68 10.22
C ALA A 162 11.50 -6.95 9.81
N ASP A 163 12.60 -7.66 9.69
CA ASP A 163 13.86 -7.20 9.11
C ASP A 163 13.95 -7.49 7.61
N GLN A 164 13.16 -8.45 7.11
CA GLN A 164 13.00 -8.77 5.70
C GLN A 164 11.53 -9.06 5.39
N VAL A 165 11.04 -8.50 4.30
CA VAL A 165 9.70 -8.78 3.77
C VAL A 165 9.83 -9.29 2.35
N THR A 166 9.18 -10.43 2.08
CA THR A 166 9.06 -11.01 0.74
C THR A 166 7.58 -10.98 0.33
N LEU A 167 7.30 -10.55 -0.88
CA LEU A 167 5.98 -10.59 -1.48
C LEU A 167 6.05 -11.44 -2.75
N GLU A 168 5.20 -12.46 -2.84
CA GLU A 168 5.01 -13.27 -4.04
C GLU A 168 3.58 -13.08 -4.54
N SER A 169 3.43 -12.78 -5.83
CA SER A 169 2.11 -12.50 -6.39
C SER A 169 1.99 -12.97 -7.84
N ARG A 170 0.84 -13.56 -8.18
CA ARG A 170 0.44 -13.85 -9.55
C ARG A 170 -0.97 -13.32 -9.79
N ARG A 171 -1.11 -12.51 -10.84
CA ARG A 171 -2.41 -11.96 -11.23
C ARG A 171 -3.37 -13.06 -11.69
N ALA A 172 -4.63 -12.94 -11.35
CA ALA A 172 -5.69 -13.82 -11.81
C ALA A 172 -5.76 -13.82 -13.35
N GLY A 173 -5.84 -15.01 -13.95
CA GLY A 173 -5.81 -15.20 -15.40
C GLY A 173 -4.42 -15.21 -16.03
N ALA A 174 -3.36 -14.88 -15.30
CA ALA A 174 -1.99 -14.97 -15.79
C ALA A 174 -1.45 -16.41 -15.68
N PRO A 175 -0.58 -16.87 -16.61
CA PRO A 175 0.06 -18.17 -16.51
C PRO A 175 0.99 -18.28 -15.30
N ALA A 176 1.27 -19.52 -14.85
CA ALA A 176 2.09 -19.79 -13.66
C ALA A 176 3.49 -19.16 -13.71
N GLY A 177 4.11 -19.09 -14.88
CA GLY A 177 5.44 -18.49 -15.09
C GLY A 177 5.48 -16.95 -15.01
N GLU A 178 4.33 -16.28 -14.93
CA GLU A 178 4.23 -14.83 -14.78
C GLU A 178 4.10 -14.38 -13.30
N GLY A 179 4.39 -15.26 -12.37
CA GLY A 179 4.52 -14.90 -10.96
C GLY A 179 5.69 -13.93 -10.73
N VAL A 180 5.56 -13.12 -9.70
CA VAL A 180 6.54 -12.09 -9.33
C VAL A 180 6.89 -12.25 -7.87
N ARG A 181 8.20 -12.22 -7.57
CA ARG A 181 8.74 -12.12 -6.22
C ARG A 181 9.40 -10.76 -6.03
N TRP A 182 8.97 -10.06 -5.02
CA TRP A 182 9.55 -8.80 -4.54
C TRP A 182 10.11 -9.02 -3.14
N SER A 183 11.26 -8.43 -2.81
CA SER A 183 11.80 -8.49 -1.46
C SER A 183 12.56 -7.23 -1.08
N SER A 184 12.50 -6.85 0.20
CA SER A 184 13.19 -5.68 0.75
C SER A 184 13.47 -5.85 2.24
N ALA A 185 14.56 -5.21 2.69
CA ALA A 185 14.87 -5.02 4.11
C ALA A 185 14.34 -3.68 4.68
N GLY A 186 13.53 -2.92 3.90
CA GLY A 186 12.95 -1.66 4.36
C GLY A 186 13.93 -0.48 4.42
N GLN A 187 15.09 -0.58 3.77
CA GLN A 187 16.17 0.44 3.78
C GLN A 187 16.16 1.33 2.52
N GLY A 188 15.02 1.39 1.81
CA GLY A 188 14.87 2.23 0.62
C GLY A 188 15.14 1.50 -0.70
N GLU A 189 15.60 0.25 -0.65
CA GLU A 189 15.85 -0.58 -1.82
C GLU A 189 15.00 -1.85 -1.80
N TYR A 190 14.72 -2.40 -2.97
CA TYR A 190 14.05 -3.70 -3.13
C TYR A 190 14.59 -4.44 -4.35
N SER A 191 14.45 -5.76 -4.35
CA SER A 191 14.64 -6.60 -5.51
C SER A 191 13.30 -7.08 -6.07
N ILE A 192 13.25 -7.34 -7.37
CA ILE A 192 12.07 -7.88 -8.04
C ILE A 192 12.49 -8.85 -9.14
N GLU A 193 11.93 -10.04 -9.12
CA GLU A 193 12.22 -11.10 -10.08
C GLU A 193 10.96 -11.85 -10.51
N HIS A 194 11.03 -12.56 -11.63
CA HIS A 194 9.99 -13.50 -12.01
C HIS A 194 10.16 -14.81 -11.26
N CYS A 195 9.03 -15.41 -10.87
CA CYS A 195 9.00 -16.73 -10.25
C CYS A 195 7.81 -17.54 -10.78
N GLU A 196 7.85 -18.85 -10.62
CA GLU A 196 6.74 -19.72 -10.96
C GLU A 196 5.80 -19.84 -9.76
N LEU A 197 4.53 -19.49 -9.94
CA LEU A 197 3.49 -19.57 -8.93
C LEU A 197 2.28 -20.31 -9.48
N ALA A 198 2.03 -21.50 -8.96
CA ALA A 198 0.91 -22.35 -9.42
C ALA A 198 -0.46 -21.71 -9.15
N GLN A 199 -0.59 -20.91 -8.12
CA GLN A 199 -1.87 -20.31 -7.68
C GLN A 199 -1.83 -18.80 -7.83
N ARG A 200 -2.97 -18.17 -8.15
CA ARG A 200 -3.16 -16.72 -8.15
C ARG A 200 -3.20 -16.16 -6.73
N GLY A 201 -3.17 -14.85 -6.61
CA GLY A 201 -3.25 -14.12 -5.35
C GLY A 201 -1.90 -13.58 -4.90
N THR A 202 -1.80 -13.22 -3.63
CA THR A 202 -0.58 -12.63 -3.05
C THR A 202 -0.25 -13.30 -1.73
N THR A 203 1.04 -13.59 -1.53
CA THR A 203 1.61 -14.04 -0.25
C THR A 203 2.62 -13.02 0.21
N VAL A 204 2.45 -12.48 1.41
CA VAL A 204 3.43 -11.61 2.08
C VAL A 204 4.04 -12.39 3.22
N THR A 205 5.35 -12.63 3.16
CA THR A 205 6.13 -13.34 4.19
C THR A 205 7.05 -12.36 4.91
N LEU A 206 6.93 -12.32 6.23
CA LEU A 206 7.71 -11.51 7.14
C LEU A 206 8.75 -12.38 7.82
N HIS A 207 10.04 -12.03 7.73
CA HIS A 207 11.09 -12.57 8.60
C HIS A 207 11.16 -11.68 9.84
N LEU A 208 10.73 -12.22 10.98
CA LEU A 208 10.55 -11.43 12.19
C LEU A 208 11.88 -11.11 12.87
N LYS A 209 12.00 -9.85 13.30
CA LYS A 209 13.12 -9.37 14.11
C LYS A 209 13.27 -10.17 15.40
N GLU A 210 14.47 -10.19 15.95
CA GLU A 210 14.67 -10.69 17.31
C GLU A 210 13.79 -9.93 18.31
N GLY A 211 13.15 -10.67 19.21
CA GLY A 211 12.22 -10.12 20.20
C GLY A 211 10.77 -9.95 19.75
N GLU A 212 10.42 -10.27 18.48
CA GLU A 212 9.05 -10.23 17.97
C GLU A 212 8.37 -11.62 17.95
N ASP A 213 8.83 -12.55 18.80
CA ASP A 213 8.34 -13.94 18.88
C ASP A 213 6.88 -14.06 19.29
N GLU A 214 6.29 -13.02 19.89
CA GLU A 214 4.87 -12.99 20.22
C GLU A 214 3.97 -13.18 18.98
N PHE A 215 4.45 -12.81 17.79
CA PHE A 215 3.73 -12.98 16.52
C PHE A 215 3.94 -14.36 15.87
N LEU A 216 4.68 -15.27 16.52
CA LEU A 216 4.80 -16.68 16.16
C LEU A 216 3.94 -17.57 17.07
N ASP A 217 3.02 -16.97 17.82
CA ASP A 217 2.10 -17.66 18.71
C ASP A 217 0.67 -17.65 18.17
N GLY A 218 0.11 -18.85 17.96
CA GLY A 218 -1.21 -19.00 17.35
C GLY A 218 -2.34 -18.39 18.18
N TRP A 219 -2.22 -18.40 19.53
CA TRP A 219 -3.23 -17.77 20.39
C TRP A 219 -3.21 -16.25 20.25
N ARG A 220 -2.00 -15.68 20.22
CA ARG A 220 -1.79 -14.25 20.00
C ARG A 220 -2.37 -13.80 18.65
N LEU A 221 -2.08 -14.54 17.57
CA LEU A 221 -2.59 -14.25 16.23
C LEU A 221 -4.11 -14.32 16.17
N ARG A 222 -4.74 -15.34 16.77
CA ARG A 222 -6.21 -15.44 16.85
C ARG A 222 -6.81 -14.25 17.59
N SER A 223 -6.22 -13.86 18.71
CA SER A 223 -6.66 -12.69 19.48
C SER A 223 -6.60 -11.40 18.66
N LEU A 224 -5.53 -11.22 17.87
CA LEU A 224 -5.38 -10.05 17.00
C LEU A 224 -6.39 -10.04 15.85
N VAL A 225 -6.63 -11.18 15.20
CA VAL A 225 -7.65 -11.30 14.15
C VAL A 225 -9.03 -11.00 14.71
N SER A 226 -9.40 -11.60 15.84
CA SER A 226 -10.69 -11.35 16.49
C SER A 226 -10.87 -9.89 16.87
N ARG A 227 -9.82 -9.22 17.32
CA ARG A 227 -9.88 -7.83 17.76
C ARG A 227 -9.99 -6.83 16.61
N TYR A 228 -9.23 -7.04 15.54
CA TYR A 228 -9.04 -6.03 14.49
C TYR A 228 -9.65 -6.38 13.14
N SER A 229 -9.91 -7.66 12.87
CA SER A 229 -10.28 -8.17 11.54
C SER A 229 -11.51 -9.08 11.54
N ASP A 230 -12.22 -9.19 12.66
CA ASP A 230 -13.39 -10.07 12.81
C ASP A 230 -14.54 -9.71 11.85
N HIS A 231 -14.60 -8.45 11.41
CA HIS A 231 -15.59 -7.91 10.47
C HIS A 231 -15.28 -8.17 9.00
N ILE A 232 -14.09 -8.68 8.66
CA ILE A 232 -13.69 -8.95 7.27
C ILE A 232 -14.64 -10.00 6.68
N GLY A 233 -15.19 -9.71 5.50
CA GLY A 233 -16.22 -10.52 4.83
C GLY A 233 -15.71 -11.83 4.21
N PHE A 234 -14.42 -12.11 4.30
CA PHE A 234 -13.80 -13.35 3.81
C PHE A 234 -13.31 -14.20 4.98
N PRO A 235 -13.35 -15.55 4.88
CA PRO A 235 -12.80 -16.40 5.91
C PRO A 235 -11.31 -16.16 6.10
N ILE A 236 -10.90 -15.90 7.33
CA ILE A 236 -9.51 -15.82 7.75
C ILE A 236 -9.16 -17.15 8.41
N ARG A 237 -8.20 -17.87 7.84
CA ARG A 237 -7.83 -19.21 8.23
C ARG A 237 -6.48 -19.21 8.94
N LEU A 238 -6.41 -19.85 10.10
CA LEU A 238 -5.17 -20.10 10.85
C LEU A 238 -5.02 -21.60 11.12
N PRO A 239 -3.79 -22.13 11.17
CA PRO A 239 -3.52 -23.50 11.62
C PRO A 239 -4.09 -23.75 13.02
N LYS A 240 -4.63 -24.94 13.24
CA LYS A 240 -5.14 -25.37 14.56
C LYS A 240 -4.04 -25.60 15.55
N GLU A 241 -2.90 -26.15 15.07
CA GLU A 241 -1.79 -26.53 15.92
C GLU A 241 -0.96 -25.32 16.36
N PRO A 242 -0.46 -25.32 17.61
CA PRO A 242 0.30 -24.19 18.16
C PRO A 242 1.66 -23.92 17.49
N ASP A 243 2.17 -24.89 16.75
CA ASP A 243 3.42 -24.78 16.00
C ASP A 243 3.25 -24.21 14.58
N GLY A 244 2.00 -23.91 14.18
CA GLY A 244 1.70 -23.42 12.85
C GLY A 244 1.45 -24.51 11.82
N SER A 245 1.44 -25.78 12.23
CA SER A 245 1.15 -26.94 11.39
C SER A 245 -0.33 -27.32 11.38
N GLY A 246 -0.67 -28.35 10.63
CA GLY A 246 -2.00 -28.97 10.63
C GLY A 246 -3.01 -28.26 9.76
N GLU A 247 -4.27 -28.69 9.90
CA GLU A 247 -5.41 -28.11 9.19
C GLU A 247 -5.70 -26.70 9.66
N ALA A 248 -6.08 -25.85 8.72
CA ALA A 248 -6.50 -24.48 9.02
C ALA A 248 -7.98 -24.45 9.45
N GLU A 249 -8.30 -23.59 10.40
CA GLU A 249 -9.68 -23.28 10.83
C GLU A 249 -9.98 -21.80 10.60
N VAL A 250 -11.26 -21.49 10.40
CA VAL A 250 -11.73 -20.11 10.27
C VAL A 250 -11.82 -19.48 11.65
N VAL A 251 -11.17 -18.32 11.84
CA VAL A 251 -11.04 -17.66 13.14
C VAL A 251 -11.79 -16.33 13.27
N ASN A 252 -12.36 -15.83 12.17
CA ASN A 252 -13.21 -14.62 12.17
C ASN A 252 -14.67 -14.99 11.93
N GLN A 253 -15.58 -14.07 12.32
CA GLN A 253 -17.02 -14.30 12.16
C GLN A 253 -17.58 -13.77 10.83
N ALA A 254 -16.76 -13.13 10.01
CA ALA A 254 -17.11 -12.57 8.70
C ALA A 254 -18.39 -11.69 8.70
N SER A 255 -18.71 -11.05 9.84
CA SER A 255 -19.90 -10.21 10.01
C SER A 255 -19.61 -8.98 10.85
N ALA A 256 -20.09 -7.83 10.41
CA ALA A 256 -19.96 -6.58 11.16
C ALA A 256 -20.76 -6.65 12.49
N LEU A 257 -20.21 -6.09 13.56
CA LEU A 257 -20.80 -6.07 14.90
C LEU A 257 -22.27 -5.59 14.90
N TRP A 258 -22.58 -4.57 14.11
CA TRP A 258 -23.93 -3.99 14.01
C TRP A 258 -24.93 -4.83 13.22
N THR A 259 -24.48 -5.83 12.47
CA THR A 259 -25.35 -6.76 11.77
C THR A 259 -25.69 -8.00 12.61
N ARG A 260 -25.03 -8.17 13.76
CA ARG A 260 -25.22 -9.32 14.65
C ARG A 260 -26.49 -9.17 15.51
N PRO A 261 -27.21 -10.27 15.78
CA PRO A 261 -28.27 -10.26 16.78
C PRO A 261 -27.72 -9.83 18.15
N LYS A 262 -28.49 -9.06 18.91
CA LYS A 262 -28.11 -8.60 20.26
C LYS A 262 -27.66 -9.73 21.21
N ALA A 263 -28.13 -10.95 20.99
CA ALA A 263 -27.73 -12.12 21.79
C ALA A 263 -26.33 -12.67 21.42
N ALA A 264 -25.70 -12.18 20.35
CA ALA A 264 -24.38 -12.60 19.87
C ALA A 264 -23.30 -11.51 20.06
N ILE A 265 -23.67 -10.40 20.72
CA ILE A 265 -22.79 -9.31 21.13
C ILE A 265 -22.60 -9.39 22.66
#